data_1c518787623b0ef02af45ae3d9e7d62d
#
_entry.id   1c518787623b0ef02af45ae3d9e7d62d
#
_cell.length_a   1.000
_cell.length_b   1.000
_cell.length_c   1.000
_cell.angle_alpha   90.00
_cell.angle_beta   90.00
_cell.angle_gamma   90.00
#
_symmetry.space_group_name_H-M   'P 1'
#
loop_
_entity.id
_entity.type
_entity.pdbx_description
1 polymer ?
#
loop_
_entity_poly.entity_id
_entity_poly.type
_entity_poly.pdbx_seq_one_letter_code
_entity_poly.pdbx_strand_id
1 'polypeptide(L)'
;MSKRILLFTGKGGVGKTTCAAATALQTALEGKKTLVLSSDPAHSLADALDVKLGPEPVLVTQNLWAQEVDLYYSMQKYWQNLRHMLLVLFKWQGVQDVAAEELASLPGMAEASTLLWLDQFYTSDDFEVIVVDSAPTGETLTLLSLPQVTQWWLTKAFPFQRSAVQLFGKAVNTFTGVPLDKGVEELDAMFGKLERVQKILANPTVTSMRIVANPERMVINEARRAYTYLQLYGYGVDAVLVNRVLPDTTDPAWGKYLSAQKKYLPQARSEEHTSELQ
;
A
#
# COMPACT_ATOMS: atom_id res chain seq x y z
N MET A 1 -7.91 1.41 22.97
CA MET A 1 -7.11 2.56 22.45
C MET A 1 -7.41 2.72 20.97
N SER A 2 -7.49 3.95 20.44
CA SER A 2 -7.72 4.14 19.00
C SER A 2 -6.45 3.81 18.22
N LYS A 3 -6.50 2.84 17.32
CA LYS A 3 -5.38 2.52 16.42
C LYS A 3 -5.11 3.68 15.47
N ARG A 4 -3.86 3.88 15.10
CA ARG A 4 -3.43 4.93 14.17
C ARG A 4 -2.67 4.33 12.99
N ILE A 5 -2.98 4.79 11.78
CA ILE A 5 -2.27 4.43 10.56
C ILE A 5 -1.59 5.67 9.99
N LEU A 6 -0.30 5.57 9.69
CA LEU A 6 0.50 6.61 9.05
C LEU A 6 1.03 6.07 7.72
N LEU A 7 0.51 6.55 6.60
CA LEU A 7 0.92 6.08 5.27
C LEU A 7 1.84 7.11 4.61
N PHE A 8 3.05 6.67 4.27
CA PHE A 8 4.05 7.50 3.59
C PHE A 8 4.02 7.23 2.09
N THR A 9 3.88 8.29 1.30
CA THR A 9 3.92 8.24 -0.16
C THR A 9 4.81 9.35 -0.72
N GLY A 10 5.14 9.29 -1.98
CA GLY A 10 5.97 10.28 -2.67
C GLY A 10 6.81 9.64 -3.76
N LYS A 11 7.51 10.46 -4.53
CA LYS A 11 8.35 10.04 -5.65
C LYS A 11 9.40 9.00 -5.24
N GLY A 12 9.83 8.16 -6.18
CA GLY A 12 10.96 7.25 -5.97
C GLY A 12 12.23 8.00 -5.55
N GLY A 13 12.94 7.47 -4.55
CA GLY A 13 14.23 8.01 -4.09
C GLY A 13 14.17 9.26 -3.20
N VAL A 14 13.01 9.74 -2.78
CA VAL A 14 12.90 10.90 -1.87
C VAL A 14 13.19 10.59 -0.41
N GLY A 15 13.27 9.30 -0.03
CA GLY A 15 13.52 8.83 1.34
C GLY A 15 12.25 8.49 2.12
N LYS A 16 11.22 7.98 1.44
CA LYS A 16 9.97 7.48 2.08
C LYS A 16 10.27 6.48 3.17
N THR A 17 11.00 5.42 2.83
CA THR A 17 11.39 4.33 3.73
C THR A 17 12.12 4.86 4.97
N THR A 18 13.08 5.77 4.78
CA THR A 18 13.80 6.40 5.90
C THR A 18 12.86 7.18 6.82
N CYS A 19 11.94 7.97 6.25
CA CYS A 19 10.97 8.75 7.03
C CYS A 19 9.97 7.83 7.75
N ALA A 20 9.52 6.76 7.10
CA ALA A 20 8.62 5.77 7.68
C ALA A 20 9.31 5.02 8.84
N ALA A 21 10.51 4.48 8.61
CA ALA A 21 11.29 3.78 9.62
C ALA A 21 11.60 4.67 10.83
N ALA A 22 12.04 5.92 10.60
CA ALA A 22 12.31 6.87 11.68
C ALA A 22 11.05 7.20 12.49
N THR A 23 9.90 7.38 11.81
CA THR A 23 8.62 7.64 12.48
C THR A 23 8.19 6.42 13.31
N ALA A 24 8.33 5.21 12.77
CA ALA A 24 7.98 3.99 13.48
C ALA A 24 8.86 3.79 14.71
N LEU A 25 10.17 4.01 14.57
CA LEU A 25 11.12 3.94 15.67
C LEU A 25 10.78 4.96 16.77
N GLN A 26 10.54 6.21 16.40
CA GLN A 26 10.16 7.27 17.37
C GLN A 26 8.87 6.88 18.12
N THR A 27 7.87 6.39 17.42
CA THR A 27 6.60 5.97 18.00
C THR A 27 6.79 4.79 18.98
N ALA A 28 7.67 3.84 18.64
CA ALA A 28 8.01 2.72 19.52
C ALA A 28 8.78 3.17 20.76
N LEU A 29 9.68 4.16 20.63
CA LEU A 29 10.38 4.78 21.77
C LEU A 29 9.42 5.51 22.72
N GLU A 30 8.31 6.01 22.22
CA GLU A 30 7.23 6.57 23.05
C GLU A 30 6.36 5.49 23.72
N GLY A 31 6.73 4.23 23.61
CA GLY A 31 6.09 3.10 24.28
C GLY A 31 4.90 2.50 23.53
N LYS A 32 4.65 2.91 22.28
CA LYS A 32 3.56 2.38 21.47
C LYS A 32 3.97 1.13 20.71
N LYS A 33 3.15 0.08 20.78
CA LYS A 33 3.33 -1.10 19.94
C LYS A 33 3.15 -0.72 18.47
N THR A 34 4.25 -0.66 17.74
CA THR A 34 4.31 -0.12 16.37
C THR A 34 4.74 -1.18 15.38
N LEU A 35 4.04 -1.28 14.27
CA LEU A 35 4.44 -2.05 13.08
C LEU A 35 4.81 -1.09 11.95
N VAL A 36 5.95 -1.29 11.32
CA VAL A 36 6.24 -0.71 10.01
C VAL A 36 6.11 -1.78 8.93
N LEU A 37 5.24 -1.50 7.96
CA LEU A 37 4.89 -2.38 6.85
C LEU A 37 5.37 -1.74 5.54
N SER A 38 6.28 -2.39 4.81
CA SER A 38 6.72 -1.92 3.49
C SER A 38 6.05 -2.70 2.36
N SER A 39 5.54 -1.97 1.38
CA SER A 39 5.05 -2.50 0.10
C SER A 39 6.01 -2.21 -1.05
N ASP A 40 7.20 -1.68 -0.77
CA ASP A 40 8.22 -1.40 -1.78
C ASP A 40 8.91 -2.71 -2.21
N PRO A 41 8.80 -3.12 -3.49
CA PRO A 41 9.44 -4.33 -3.98
C PRO A 41 10.98 -4.27 -3.94
N ALA A 42 11.57 -3.10 -3.71
CA ALA A 42 13.02 -2.95 -3.57
C ALA A 42 13.56 -3.44 -2.23
N HIS A 43 12.70 -3.87 -1.28
CA HIS A 43 13.09 -4.37 0.05
C HIS A 43 14.03 -3.42 0.82
N SER A 44 13.79 -2.12 0.66
CA SER A 44 14.65 -1.07 1.24
C SER A 44 14.45 -0.86 2.75
N LEU A 45 13.39 -1.45 3.33
CA LEU A 45 13.12 -1.34 4.76
C LEU A 45 14.09 -2.17 5.61
N ALA A 46 14.46 -3.37 5.15
CA ALA A 46 15.47 -4.21 5.78
C ALA A 46 16.81 -3.49 5.88
N ASP A 47 17.24 -2.84 4.79
CA ASP A 47 18.46 -2.04 4.74
C ASP A 47 18.37 -0.80 5.67
N ALA A 48 17.23 -0.12 5.69
CA ALA A 48 17.03 1.08 6.51
C ALA A 48 17.06 0.79 8.02
N LEU A 49 16.67 -0.41 8.43
CA LEU A 49 16.63 -0.85 9.83
C LEU A 49 17.85 -1.72 10.22
N ASP A 50 18.71 -2.07 9.26
CA ASP A 50 19.86 -2.99 9.43
C ASP A 50 19.47 -4.33 10.07
N VAL A 51 18.35 -4.91 9.61
CA VAL A 51 17.82 -6.20 10.09
C VAL A 51 17.33 -7.04 8.94
N LYS A 52 17.37 -8.36 9.09
CA LYS A 52 16.71 -9.25 8.14
C LYS A 52 15.21 -9.25 8.38
N LEU A 53 14.45 -8.85 7.38
CA LEU A 53 13.01 -8.89 7.38
C LEU A 53 12.48 -10.07 6.54
N GLY A 54 11.21 -10.36 6.69
CA GLY A 54 10.52 -11.41 5.97
C GLY A 54 9.04 -11.08 5.76
N PRO A 55 8.28 -12.05 5.25
CA PRO A 55 6.86 -11.87 4.92
C PRO A 55 5.95 -11.84 6.16
N GLU A 56 6.48 -12.04 7.35
CA GLU A 56 5.78 -11.92 8.64
C GLU A 56 6.47 -10.87 9.52
N PRO A 57 5.76 -10.25 10.49
CA PRO A 57 6.36 -9.25 11.38
C PRO A 57 7.53 -9.80 12.19
N VAL A 58 8.67 -9.12 12.12
CA VAL A 58 9.89 -9.41 12.89
C VAL A 58 10.08 -8.32 13.93
N LEU A 59 10.37 -8.69 15.17
CA LEU A 59 10.70 -7.74 16.23
C LEU A 59 12.09 -7.13 15.95
N VAL A 60 12.13 -5.83 15.73
CA VAL A 60 13.35 -5.06 15.46
C VAL A 60 13.99 -4.56 16.75
N THR A 61 13.18 -3.94 17.59
CA THR A 61 13.54 -3.48 18.93
C THR A 61 12.30 -3.42 19.81
N GLN A 62 12.44 -3.01 21.06
CA GLN A 62 11.31 -2.91 21.97
C GLN A 62 10.16 -2.08 21.34
N ASN A 63 8.96 -2.64 21.31
CA ASN A 63 7.74 -2.06 20.73
C ASN A 63 7.79 -1.78 19.21
N LEU A 64 8.83 -2.19 18.48
CA LEU A 64 8.91 -2.02 17.04
C LEU A 64 9.00 -3.36 16.32
N TRP A 65 8.04 -3.62 15.44
CA TRP A 65 8.05 -4.72 14.48
C TRP A 65 8.13 -4.17 13.07
N ALA A 66 8.75 -4.94 12.17
CA ALA A 66 8.85 -4.59 10.77
C ALA A 66 8.52 -5.80 9.87
N GLN A 67 7.94 -5.53 8.72
CA GLN A 67 7.59 -6.54 7.73
C GLN A 67 7.74 -5.97 6.32
N GLU A 68 8.24 -6.78 5.40
CA GLU A 68 8.18 -6.53 3.96
C GLU A 68 7.15 -7.45 3.33
N VAL A 69 6.21 -6.86 2.57
CA VAL A 69 5.14 -7.62 1.94
C VAL A 69 5.71 -8.44 0.79
N ASP A 70 5.64 -9.75 0.92
CA ASP A 70 5.96 -10.69 -0.16
C ASP A 70 4.67 -11.13 -0.87
N LEU A 71 4.64 -10.95 -2.19
CA LEU A 71 3.47 -11.26 -3.01
C LEU A 71 3.15 -12.77 -3.00
N TYR A 72 4.18 -13.62 -3.19
CA TYR A 72 3.96 -15.07 -3.27
C TYR A 72 3.48 -15.64 -1.95
N TYR A 73 4.07 -15.19 -0.85
CA TYR A 73 3.62 -15.56 0.49
C TYR A 73 2.18 -15.10 0.75
N SER A 74 1.85 -13.87 0.38
CA SER A 74 0.50 -13.31 0.51
C SER A 74 -0.52 -14.07 -0.33
N MET A 75 -0.14 -14.50 -1.54
CA MET A 75 -0.99 -15.34 -2.39
C MET A 75 -1.27 -16.70 -1.77
N GLN A 76 -0.28 -17.34 -1.15
CA GLN A 76 -0.49 -18.61 -0.44
C GLN A 76 -1.37 -18.42 0.80
N LYS A 77 -1.22 -17.31 1.52
CA LYS A 77 -1.96 -17.04 2.76
C LYS A 77 -3.42 -16.64 2.52
N TYR A 78 -3.68 -15.81 1.52
CA TYR A 78 -4.99 -15.17 1.35
C TYR A 78 -5.81 -15.66 0.15
N TRP A 79 -5.18 -16.27 -0.88
CA TRP A 79 -5.84 -16.48 -2.19
C TRP A 79 -5.55 -17.86 -2.80
N GLN A 80 -5.35 -18.86 -2.00
CA GLN A 80 -4.97 -20.18 -2.50
C GLN A 80 -6.03 -20.78 -3.43
N ASN A 81 -7.31 -20.74 -3.05
CA ASN A 81 -8.40 -21.27 -3.89
C ASN A 81 -8.69 -20.37 -5.09
N LEU A 82 -8.60 -19.03 -4.94
CA LEU A 82 -8.72 -18.10 -6.05
C LEU A 82 -7.63 -18.33 -7.11
N ARG A 83 -6.38 -18.52 -6.69
CA ARG A 83 -5.27 -18.86 -7.58
C ARG A 83 -5.56 -20.17 -8.33
N HIS A 84 -5.97 -21.22 -7.64
CA HIS A 84 -6.35 -22.48 -8.29
C HIS A 84 -7.49 -22.31 -9.30
N MET A 85 -8.52 -21.56 -8.96
CA MET A 85 -9.63 -21.26 -9.86
C MET A 85 -9.15 -20.55 -11.13
N LEU A 86 -8.31 -19.52 -10.99
CA LEU A 86 -7.77 -18.77 -12.14
C LEU A 86 -6.91 -19.65 -13.04
N LEU A 87 -6.01 -20.46 -12.48
CA LEU A 87 -5.17 -21.39 -13.26
C LEU A 87 -6.00 -22.35 -14.09
N VAL A 88 -7.10 -22.90 -13.54
CA VAL A 88 -7.98 -23.79 -14.29
C VAL A 88 -8.72 -23.06 -15.40
N LEU A 89 -9.22 -21.86 -15.14
CA LEU A 89 -9.89 -21.05 -16.16
C LEU A 89 -8.96 -20.71 -17.32
N PHE A 90 -7.70 -20.36 -17.06
CA PHE A 90 -6.71 -20.08 -18.08
C PHE A 90 -6.31 -21.34 -18.87
N LYS A 91 -6.09 -22.47 -18.20
CA LYS A 91 -5.83 -23.76 -18.87
C LYS A 91 -7.00 -24.17 -19.78
N TRP A 92 -8.21 -23.93 -19.37
CA TRP A 92 -9.40 -24.23 -20.18
C TRP A 92 -9.48 -23.34 -21.42
N GLN A 93 -8.93 -22.13 -21.38
CA GLN A 93 -8.78 -21.25 -22.54
C GLN A 93 -7.57 -21.58 -23.42
N GLY A 94 -6.83 -22.64 -23.11
CA GLY A 94 -5.70 -23.10 -23.92
C GLY A 94 -4.37 -22.40 -23.62
N VAL A 95 -4.27 -21.68 -22.49
CA VAL A 95 -3.02 -21.06 -22.04
C VAL A 95 -2.08 -22.15 -21.48
N GLN A 96 -0.80 -22.14 -21.90
CA GLN A 96 0.21 -23.08 -21.41
C GLN A 96 0.49 -22.89 -19.92
N ASP A 97 0.91 -23.96 -19.23
CA ASP A 97 1.03 -23.97 -17.76
C ASP A 97 1.88 -22.83 -17.19
N VAL A 98 3.03 -22.51 -17.78
CA VAL A 98 3.92 -21.43 -17.31
C VAL A 98 3.23 -20.06 -17.46
N ALA A 99 2.65 -19.79 -18.63
CA ALA A 99 1.94 -18.55 -18.88
C ALA A 99 0.68 -18.40 -17.99
N ALA A 100 0.01 -19.50 -17.65
CA ALA A 100 -1.13 -19.49 -16.74
C ALA A 100 -0.72 -19.11 -15.32
N GLU A 101 0.45 -19.55 -14.86
CA GLU A 101 0.97 -19.16 -13.53
C GLU A 101 1.34 -17.68 -13.47
N GLU A 102 1.96 -17.14 -14.52
CA GLU A 102 2.24 -15.71 -14.63
C GLU A 102 0.97 -14.86 -14.69
N LEU A 103 -0.04 -15.31 -15.46
CA LEU A 103 -1.33 -14.61 -15.57
C LEU A 103 -2.16 -14.68 -14.28
N ALA A 104 -1.94 -15.72 -13.45
CA ALA A 104 -2.57 -15.78 -12.14
C ALA A 104 -2.03 -14.70 -11.16
N SER A 105 -0.86 -14.12 -11.48
CA SER A 105 -0.32 -12.93 -10.80
C SER A 105 -0.84 -11.65 -11.47
N LEU A 106 -2.14 -11.39 -11.31
CA LEU A 106 -2.80 -10.25 -11.95
C LEU A 106 -2.24 -8.91 -11.48
N PRO A 107 -2.22 -7.87 -12.36
CA PRO A 107 -1.88 -6.51 -11.95
C PRO A 107 -2.75 -6.05 -10.77
N GLY A 108 -2.15 -5.39 -9.79
CA GLY A 108 -2.84 -4.95 -8.57
C GLY A 108 -2.83 -5.97 -7.42
N MET A 109 -2.26 -7.16 -7.61
CA MET A 109 -2.20 -8.20 -6.58
C MET A 109 -1.22 -7.85 -5.45
N ALA A 110 -0.10 -7.19 -5.77
CA ALA A 110 0.86 -6.71 -4.77
C ALA A 110 0.23 -5.65 -3.88
N GLU A 111 -0.48 -4.70 -4.50
CA GLU A 111 -1.19 -3.64 -3.81
C GLU A 111 -2.34 -4.21 -2.96
N ALA A 112 -3.12 -5.14 -3.51
CA ALA A 112 -4.18 -5.82 -2.75
C ALA A 112 -3.61 -6.61 -1.56
N SER A 113 -2.45 -7.25 -1.71
CA SER A 113 -1.76 -7.94 -0.62
C SER A 113 -1.45 -7.00 0.54
N THR A 114 -0.91 -5.82 0.23
CA THR A 114 -0.63 -4.79 1.24
C THR A 114 -1.89 -4.36 1.99
N LEU A 115 -3.00 -4.15 1.28
CA LEU A 115 -4.28 -3.81 1.90
C LEU A 115 -4.83 -4.95 2.77
N LEU A 116 -4.68 -6.20 2.36
CA LEU A 116 -5.13 -7.36 3.14
C LEU A 116 -4.30 -7.52 4.43
N TRP A 117 -2.99 -7.30 4.38
CA TRP A 117 -2.14 -7.25 5.56
C TRP A 117 -2.55 -6.11 6.49
N LEU A 118 -2.83 -4.93 5.94
CA LEU A 118 -3.31 -3.79 6.70
C LEU A 118 -4.65 -4.09 7.39
N ASP A 119 -5.59 -4.75 6.71
CA ASP A 119 -6.85 -5.21 7.30
C ASP A 119 -6.60 -6.14 8.49
N GLN A 120 -5.71 -7.13 8.33
CA GLN A 120 -5.37 -8.08 9.38
C GLN A 120 -4.80 -7.38 10.61
N PHE A 121 -3.80 -6.50 10.44
CA PHE A 121 -3.16 -5.82 11.57
C PHE A 121 -4.05 -4.75 12.19
N TYR A 122 -4.91 -4.12 11.41
CA TYR A 122 -5.87 -3.17 11.97
C TYR A 122 -6.94 -3.87 12.81
N THR A 123 -7.38 -5.05 12.41
CA THR A 123 -8.41 -5.82 13.13
C THR A 123 -7.87 -6.63 14.30
N SER A 124 -6.57 -6.96 14.31
CA SER A 124 -5.90 -7.60 15.46
C SER A 124 -5.61 -6.59 16.57
N ASP A 125 -5.37 -7.03 17.79
CA ASP A 125 -4.98 -6.18 18.93
C ASP A 125 -3.46 -6.12 19.14
N ASP A 126 -2.68 -6.56 18.14
CA ASP A 126 -1.23 -6.69 18.27
C ASP A 126 -0.51 -5.33 18.27
N PHE A 127 -1.01 -4.36 17.49
CA PHE A 127 -0.36 -3.07 17.27
C PHE A 127 -1.30 -1.90 17.54
N GLU A 128 -0.76 -0.82 18.11
CA GLU A 128 -1.44 0.46 18.34
C GLU A 128 -1.24 1.42 17.16
N VAL A 129 -0.06 1.37 16.53
CA VAL A 129 0.32 2.22 15.40
C VAL A 129 0.84 1.34 14.27
N ILE A 130 0.35 1.60 13.06
CA ILE A 130 0.81 0.96 11.84
C ILE A 130 1.37 2.04 10.92
N VAL A 131 2.66 1.96 10.62
CA VAL A 131 3.33 2.84 9.65
C VAL A 131 3.46 2.09 8.34
N VAL A 132 2.93 2.65 7.27
CA VAL A 132 2.99 2.04 5.93
C VAL A 132 4.00 2.80 5.07
N ASP A 133 5.09 2.13 4.71
CA ASP A 133 6.04 2.58 3.69
C ASP A 133 5.55 2.10 2.34
N SER A 134 4.94 3.00 1.58
CA SER A 134 4.35 2.62 0.30
C SER A 134 5.34 2.72 -0.86
N ALA A 135 5.09 1.93 -1.89
CA ALA A 135 5.71 2.05 -3.20
C ALA A 135 5.58 3.49 -3.78
N PRO A 136 6.26 3.86 -4.88
CA PRO A 136 6.17 5.19 -5.48
C PRO A 136 4.73 5.65 -5.76
N THR A 137 4.52 6.97 -5.82
CA THR A 137 3.21 7.65 -5.88
C THR A 137 2.20 7.01 -6.84
N GLY A 138 2.63 6.58 -8.03
CA GLY A 138 1.73 5.96 -9.03
C GLY A 138 1.12 4.66 -8.53
N GLU A 139 1.92 3.78 -7.93
CA GLU A 139 1.48 2.50 -7.38
C GLU A 139 0.61 2.71 -6.14
N THR A 140 0.98 3.66 -5.27
CA THR A 140 0.16 4.02 -4.11
C THR A 140 -1.23 4.49 -4.53
N LEU A 141 -1.34 5.34 -5.56
CA LEU A 141 -2.65 5.78 -6.07
C LEU A 141 -3.44 4.62 -6.67
N THR A 142 -2.78 3.68 -7.36
CA THR A 142 -3.39 2.45 -7.83
C THR A 142 -3.93 1.63 -6.67
N LEU A 143 -3.12 1.39 -5.64
CA LEU A 143 -3.50 0.72 -4.40
C LEU A 143 -4.75 1.34 -3.77
N LEU A 144 -4.77 2.64 -3.63
CA LEU A 144 -5.88 3.37 -2.99
C LEU A 144 -7.15 3.41 -3.86
N SER A 145 -7.03 3.28 -5.18
CA SER A 145 -8.17 3.23 -6.12
C SER A 145 -8.74 1.83 -6.32
N LEU A 146 -8.00 0.77 -5.97
CA LEU A 146 -8.39 -0.62 -6.17
C LEU A 146 -9.80 -0.95 -5.67
N PRO A 147 -10.20 -0.58 -4.44
CA PRO A 147 -11.53 -0.93 -3.95
C PRO A 147 -12.66 -0.35 -4.80
N GLN A 148 -12.49 0.84 -5.37
CA GLN A 148 -13.49 1.48 -6.23
C GLN A 148 -13.58 0.82 -7.60
N VAL A 149 -12.44 0.50 -8.21
CA VAL A 149 -12.35 -0.18 -9.51
C VAL A 149 -12.92 -1.60 -9.40
N THR A 150 -12.57 -2.33 -8.34
CA THR A 150 -13.04 -3.70 -8.15
C THR A 150 -14.53 -3.78 -7.84
N GLN A 151 -15.08 -2.81 -7.10
CA GLN A 151 -16.52 -2.74 -6.86
C GLN A 151 -17.31 -2.53 -8.17
N TRP A 152 -16.78 -1.71 -9.09
CA TRP A 152 -17.37 -1.55 -10.44
C TRP A 152 -17.33 -2.87 -11.24
N TRP A 153 -16.20 -3.58 -11.22
CA TRP A 153 -16.05 -4.88 -11.89
C TRP A 153 -17.04 -5.91 -11.35
N LEU A 154 -17.17 -6.03 -10.04
CA LEU A 154 -18.09 -6.97 -9.41
C LEU A 154 -19.56 -6.69 -9.75
N THR A 155 -19.93 -5.41 -9.77
CA THR A 155 -21.35 -5.04 -10.01
C THR A 155 -21.72 -5.09 -11.48
N LYS A 156 -20.80 -4.85 -12.40
CA LYS A 156 -21.05 -4.72 -13.84
C LYS A 156 -20.62 -5.92 -14.68
N ALA A 157 -19.45 -6.51 -14.38
CA ALA A 157 -18.88 -7.59 -15.18
C ALA A 157 -19.20 -9.00 -14.63
N PHE A 158 -19.35 -9.16 -13.32
CA PHE A 158 -19.47 -10.46 -12.66
C PHE A 158 -20.88 -10.98 -12.31
N PRO A 159 -21.98 -10.21 -12.34
CA PRO A 159 -23.27 -10.72 -11.86
C PRO A 159 -23.78 -11.96 -12.62
N PHE A 160 -23.46 -12.07 -13.90
CA PHE A 160 -23.86 -13.21 -14.72
C PHE A 160 -23.03 -14.47 -14.43
N GLN A 161 -21.75 -14.30 -14.13
CA GLN A 161 -20.85 -15.43 -13.85
C GLN A 161 -21.08 -16.04 -12.46
N ARG A 162 -21.50 -15.25 -11.46
CA ARG A 162 -21.87 -15.74 -10.12
C ARG A 162 -23.00 -16.78 -10.20
N SER A 163 -24.06 -16.48 -10.94
CA SER A 163 -25.20 -17.40 -11.12
C SER A 163 -24.80 -18.66 -11.85
N ALA A 164 -23.92 -18.58 -12.83
CA ALA A 164 -23.39 -19.74 -13.55
C ALA A 164 -22.49 -20.60 -12.65
N VAL A 165 -21.60 -20.00 -11.86
CA VAL A 165 -20.74 -20.73 -10.92
C VAL A 165 -21.54 -21.39 -9.80
N GLN A 166 -22.58 -20.75 -9.29
CA GLN A 166 -23.47 -21.35 -8.29
C GLN A 166 -24.23 -22.55 -8.83
N LEU A 167 -24.68 -22.48 -10.12
CA LEU A 167 -25.41 -23.57 -10.76
C LEU A 167 -24.51 -24.74 -11.19
N PHE A 168 -23.33 -24.46 -11.71
CA PHE A 168 -22.44 -25.46 -12.32
C PHE A 168 -21.19 -25.76 -11.48
N GLY A 169 -20.86 -24.96 -10.45
CA GLY A 169 -19.62 -25.09 -9.68
C GLY A 169 -19.47 -26.45 -9.00
N LYS A 170 -20.55 -27.02 -8.48
CA LYS A 170 -20.56 -28.36 -7.89
C LYS A 170 -20.27 -29.46 -8.91
N ALA A 171 -20.82 -29.32 -10.12
CA ALA A 171 -20.56 -30.27 -11.21
C ALA A 171 -19.11 -30.16 -11.69
N VAL A 172 -18.60 -28.95 -11.89
CA VAL A 172 -17.20 -28.72 -12.28
C VAL A 172 -16.23 -29.23 -11.22
N ASN A 173 -16.50 -29.00 -9.94
CA ASN A 173 -15.68 -29.54 -8.84
C ASN A 173 -15.61 -31.06 -8.85
N THR A 174 -16.73 -31.74 -9.16
CA THR A 174 -16.78 -33.22 -9.24
C THR A 174 -15.95 -33.76 -10.41
N PHE A 175 -15.89 -33.06 -11.54
CA PHE A 175 -15.17 -33.49 -12.74
C PHE A 175 -13.70 -33.02 -12.80
N THR A 176 -13.36 -31.88 -12.22
CA THR A 176 -12.04 -31.25 -12.33
C THR A 176 -11.27 -31.22 -11.01
N GLY A 177 -11.91 -31.50 -9.89
CA GLY A 177 -11.33 -31.40 -8.55
C GLY A 177 -11.10 -29.94 -8.09
N VAL A 178 -11.57 -28.94 -8.83
CA VAL A 178 -11.34 -27.53 -8.54
C VAL A 178 -12.55 -26.91 -7.84
N PRO A 179 -12.40 -26.41 -6.62
CA PRO A 179 -13.48 -25.81 -5.85
C PRO A 179 -13.77 -24.36 -6.36
N LEU A 180 -14.48 -24.24 -7.49
CA LEU A 180 -14.85 -22.91 -8.05
C LEU A 180 -15.70 -22.08 -7.09
N ASP A 181 -16.57 -22.72 -6.32
CA ASP A 181 -17.39 -22.14 -5.27
C ASP A 181 -16.51 -21.46 -4.18
N LYS A 182 -15.50 -22.18 -3.69
CA LYS A 182 -14.55 -21.64 -2.70
C LYS A 182 -13.73 -20.47 -3.26
N GLY A 183 -13.30 -20.53 -4.53
CA GLY A 183 -12.61 -19.42 -5.18
C GLY A 183 -13.45 -18.13 -5.26
N VAL A 184 -14.75 -18.27 -5.52
CA VAL A 184 -15.69 -17.14 -5.53
C VAL A 184 -15.94 -16.62 -4.12
N GLU A 185 -16.07 -17.50 -3.12
CA GLU A 185 -16.20 -17.09 -1.71
C GLU A 185 -14.97 -16.34 -1.22
N GLU A 186 -13.75 -16.81 -1.55
CA GLU A 186 -12.51 -16.08 -1.24
C GLU A 186 -12.46 -14.70 -1.91
N LEU A 187 -12.87 -14.62 -3.17
CA LEU A 187 -12.93 -13.36 -3.89
C LEU A 187 -13.89 -12.38 -3.20
N ASP A 188 -15.08 -12.82 -2.84
CA ASP A 188 -16.07 -12.00 -2.12
C ASP A 188 -15.56 -11.56 -0.73
N ALA A 189 -14.91 -12.44 0.00
CA ALA A 189 -14.31 -12.12 1.29
C ALA A 189 -13.16 -11.10 1.15
N MET A 190 -12.34 -11.24 0.11
CA MET A 190 -11.27 -10.29 -0.21
C MET A 190 -11.83 -8.90 -0.48
N PHE A 191 -12.86 -8.80 -1.32
CA PHE A 191 -13.49 -7.50 -1.62
C PHE A 191 -14.11 -6.86 -0.38
N GLY A 192 -14.73 -7.64 0.49
CA GLY A 192 -15.23 -7.14 1.77
C GLY A 192 -14.12 -6.55 2.66
N LYS A 193 -12.93 -7.18 2.67
CA LYS A 193 -11.76 -6.65 3.37
C LYS A 193 -11.23 -5.37 2.72
N LEU A 194 -11.09 -5.33 1.40
CA LEU A 194 -10.63 -4.15 0.67
C LEU A 194 -11.54 -2.95 0.87
N GLU A 195 -12.86 -3.15 0.85
CA GLU A 195 -13.85 -2.10 1.14
C GLU A 195 -13.71 -1.59 2.59
N ARG A 196 -13.50 -2.48 3.56
CA ARG A 196 -13.27 -2.10 4.95
C ARG A 196 -12.01 -1.26 5.10
N VAL A 197 -10.89 -1.68 4.49
CA VAL A 197 -9.62 -0.93 4.51
C VAL A 197 -9.79 0.44 3.87
N GLN A 198 -10.50 0.55 2.75
CA GLN A 198 -10.80 1.84 2.14
C GLN A 198 -11.46 2.80 3.11
N LYS A 199 -12.50 2.33 3.85
CA LYS A 199 -13.18 3.14 4.86
C LYS A 199 -12.25 3.55 5.99
N ILE A 200 -11.35 2.67 6.42
CA ILE A 200 -10.32 2.93 7.44
C ILE A 200 -9.34 4.00 6.94
N LEU A 201 -8.84 3.85 5.71
CA LEU A 201 -7.88 4.78 5.11
C LEU A 201 -8.48 6.16 4.82
N ALA A 202 -9.77 6.22 4.51
CA ALA A 202 -10.49 7.48 4.31
C ALA A 202 -10.89 8.18 5.62
N ASN A 203 -10.76 7.53 6.77
CA ASN A 203 -11.10 8.11 8.05
C ASN A 203 -9.92 8.93 8.63
N PRO A 204 -9.98 10.28 8.65
CA PRO A 204 -8.86 11.11 9.11
C PRO A 204 -8.58 10.99 10.60
N THR A 205 -9.52 10.47 11.41
CA THR A 205 -9.27 10.20 12.84
C THR A 205 -8.42 8.94 13.06
N VAL A 206 -8.33 8.06 12.06
CA VAL A 206 -7.57 6.81 12.10
C VAL A 206 -6.32 6.91 11.24
N THR A 207 -6.43 7.44 10.03
CA THR A 207 -5.37 7.42 9.03
C THR A 207 -4.90 8.81 8.66
N SER A 208 -3.59 8.97 8.56
CA SER A 208 -2.92 10.14 8.00
C SER A 208 -2.07 9.74 6.82
N MET A 209 -2.27 10.41 5.68
CA MET A 209 -1.38 10.31 4.53
C MET A 209 -0.27 11.36 4.65
N ARG A 210 0.98 10.96 4.47
CA ARG A 210 2.16 11.82 4.53
C ARG A 210 2.93 11.76 3.24
N ILE A 211 3.11 12.93 2.61
CA ILE A 211 3.83 13.03 1.34
C ILE A 211 5.27 13.38 1.64
N VAL A 212 6.21 12.55 1.16
CA VAL A 212 7.65 12.83 1.27
C VAL A 212 8.13 13.43 -0.04
N ALA A 213 8.81 14.57 0.05
CA ALA A 213 9.34 15.31 -1.09
C ALA A 213 10.77 15.79 -0.82
N ASN A 214 11.49 16.17 -1.88
CA ASN A 214 12.75 16.89 -1.81
C ASN A 214 12.56 18.30 -2.37
N PRO A 215 13.39 19.28 -2.03
CA PRO A 215 13.25 20.66 -2.53
C PRO A 215 13.71 20.80 -3.99
N GLU A 216 13.11 20.01 -4.88
CA GLU A 216 13.39 19.95 -6.31
C GLU A 216 12.11 20.15 -7.11
N ARG A 217 12.21 20.87 -8.25
CA ARG A 217 11.05 21.25 -9.08
C ARG A 217 10.15 20.05 -9.44
N MET A 218 10.75 18.97 -9.94
CA MET A 218 9.97 17.81 -10.39
C MET A 218 9.29 17.09 -9.22
N VAL A 219 10.00 17.00 -8.09
CA VAL A 219 9.49 16.31 -6.90
C VAL A 219 8.33 17.09 -6.28
N ILE A 220 8.46 18.42 -6.14
CA ILE A 220 7.38 19.27 -5.61
C ILE A 220 6.15 19.21 -6.53
N ASN A 221 6.32 19.29 -7.86
CA ASN A 221 5.19 19.18 -8.79
C ASN A 221 4.50 17.80 -8.73
N GLU A 222 5.25 16.73 -8.47
CA GLU A 222 4.68 15.40 -8.28
C GLU A 222 3.95 15.28 -6.95
N ALA A 223 4.53 15.84 -5.88
CA ALA A 223 3.89 15.91 -4.57
C ALA A 223 2.55 16.65 -4.62
N ARG A 224 2.47 17.76 -5.37
CA ARG A 224 1.24 18.51 -5.62
C ARG A 224 0.18 17.66 -6.31
N ARG A 225 0.56 16.96 -7.37
CA ARG A 225 -0.37 16.06 -8.07
C ARG A 225 -0.85 14.95 -7.14
N ALA A 226 0.06 14.34 -6.37
CA ALA A 226 -0.28 13.32 -5.39
C ALA A 226 -1.28 13.84 -4.35
N TYR A 227 -1.02 15.04 -3.81
CA TYR A 227 -1.94 15.71 -2.88
C TYR A 227 -3.34 15.88 -3.48
N THR A 228 -3.41 16.43 -4.71
CA THR A 228 -4.69 16.64 -5.41
C THR A 228 -5.44 15.33 -5.59
N TYR A 229 -4.77 14.26 -6.03
CA TYR A 229 -5.40 12.96 -6.20
C TYR A 229 -5.88 12.36 -4.88
N LEU A 230 -5.07 12.42 -3.82
CA LEU A 230 -5.45 11.93 -2.50
C LEU A 230 -6.72 12.63 -2.00
N GLN A 231 -6.79 13.94 -2.13
CA GLN A 231 -7.98 14.73 -1.76
C GLN A 231 -9.20 14.36 -2.59
N LEU A 232 -9.05 14.20 -3.91
CA LEU A 232 -10.14 13.79 -4.81
C LEU A 232 -10.70 12.41 -4.46
N TYR A 233 -9.85 11.50 -3.95
CA TYR A 233 -10.26 10.17 -3.48
C TYR A 233 -10.77 10.17 -2.02
N GLY A 234 -10.77 11.33 -1.34
CA GLY A 234 -11.26 11.45 0.04
C GLY A 234 -10.25 11.05 1.11
N TYR A 235 -8.97 10.99 0.78
CA TYR A 235 -7.90 10.66 1.74
C TYR A 235 -7.30 11.93 2.36
N GLY A 236 -7.23 11.98 3.69
CA GLY A 236 -6.67 13.11 4.43
C GLY A 236 -5.14 13.11 4.42
N VAL A 237 -4.54 14.17 3.90
CA VAL A 237 -3.09 14.43 4.00
C VAL A 237 -2.86 15.37 5.17
N ASP A 238 -2.11 14.91 6.19
CA ASP A 238 -1.85 15.71 7.40
C ASP A 238 -0.47 16.39 7.39
N ALA A 239 0.46 15.92 6.55
CA ALA A 239 1.79 16.49 6.47
C ALA A 239 2.47 16.28 5.11
N VAL A 240 3.31 17.26 4.74
CA VAL A 240 4.31 17.13 3.69
C VAL A 240 5.69 17.20 4.33
N LEU A 241 6.45 16.10 4.25
CA LEU A 241 7.81 16.04 4.78
C LEU A 241 8.80 16.39 3.67
N VAL A 242 9.47 17.51 3.82
CA VAL A 242 10.54 17.88 2.90
C VAL A 242 11.85 17.34 3.44
N ASN A 243 12.33 16.28 2.79
CA ASN A 243 13.57 15.58 3.13
C ASN A 243 14.77 16.17 2.36
N ARG A 244 15.98 15.78 2.75
CA ARG A 244 17.25 16.21 2.14
C ARG A 244 17.42 17.72 2.07
N VAL A 245 16.93 18.44 3.08
CA VAL A 245 17.16 19.85 3.24
C VAL A 245 18.59 20.07 3.69
N LEU A 246 19.39 20.76 2.88
CA LEU A 246 20.78 21.07 3.22
C LEU A 246 20.81 22.22 4.22
N PRO A 247 21.71 22.16 5.21
CA PRO A 247 21.98 23.28 6.11
C PRO A 247 22.57 24.45 5.31
N ASP A 248 22.45 25.64 5.83
CA ASP A 248 23.10 26.81 5.23
C ASP A 248 24.63 26.60 5.26
N THR A 249 25.24 26.67 4.10
CA THR A 249 26.68 26.54 3.92
C THR A 249 27.15 27.52 2.86
N THR A 250 28.39 28.01 3.01
CA THR A 250 29.07 28.88 2.05
C THR A 250 29.91 28.13 1.04
N ASP A 251 29.97 26.80 1.13
CA ASP A 251 30.73 25.96 0.19
C ASP A 251 30.15 26.06 -1.21
N PRO A 252 30.95 26.53 -2.20
CA PRO A 252 30.49 26.70 -3.59
C PRO A 252 30.02 25.41 -4.25
N ALA A 253 30.47 24.22 -3.80
CA ALA A 253 30.04 22.93 -4.32
C ALA A 253 28.52 22.71 -4.17
N TRP A 254 27.91 23.30 -3.13
CA TRP A 254 26.48 23.18 -2.83
C TRP A 254 25.63 24.30 -3.42
N GLY A 255 26.24 25.30 -4.08
CA GLY A 255 25.56 26.51 -4.54
C GLY A 255 24.31 26.27 -5.41
N LYS A 256 24.37 25.31 -6.35
CA LYS A 256 23.23 24.95 -7.20
C LYS A 256 22.09 24.32 -6.40
N TYR A 257 22.40 23.42 -5.46
CA TYR A 257 21.41 22.76 -4.61
C TYR A 257 20.73 23.74 -3.65
N LEU A 258 21.51 24.61 -3.01
CA LEU A 258 20.98 25.67 -2.12
C LEU A 258 20.10 26.67 -2.87
N SER A 259 20.47 27.01 -4.11
CA SER A 259 19.64 27.89 -4.96
C SER A 259 18.30 27.23 -5.31
N ALA A 260 18.30 25.94 -5.65
CA ALA A 260 17.09 25.16 -5.89
C ALA A 260 16.25 25.05 -4.61
N GLN A 261 16.87 24.74 -3.48
CA GLN A 261 16.20 24.64 -2.18
C GLN A 261 15.52 25.95 -1.80
N LYS A 262 16.21 27.09 -1.88
CA LYS A 262 15.65 28.43 -1.60
C LYS A 262 14.44 28.74 -2.49
N LYS A 263 14.44 28.26 -3.73
CA LYS A 263 13.34 28.47 -4.68
C LYS A 263 12.13 27.58 -4.41
N TYR A 264 12.34 26.28 -4.10
CA TYR A 264 11.28 25.28 -4.07
C TYR A 264 10.76 24.94 -2.67
N LEU A 265 11.56 25.12 -1.61
CA LEU A 265 11.11 24.91 -0.23
C LEU A 265 9.91 25.78 0.17
N PRO A 266 9.86 27.10 -0.17
CA PRO A 266 8.68 27.91 0.11
C PRO A 266 7.42 27.43 -0.63
N GLN A 267 7.57 26.81 -1.80
CA GLN A 267 6.44 26.30 -2.57
C GLN A 267 5.79 25.07 -1.90
N ALA A 268 6.55 24.26 -1.18
CA ALA A 268 5.98 23.19 -0.37
C ALA A 268 5.16 23.73 0.82
N ARG A 269 5.61 24.84 1.43
CA ARG A 269 4.92 25.49 2.57
C ARG A 269 3.62 26.20 2.17
N SER A 270 3.55 26.75 0.96
CA SER A 270 2.35 27.48 0.51
C SER A 270 1.11 26.59 0.33
N GLU A 271 1.27 25.28 0.36
CA GLU A 271 0.17 24.33 0.24
C GLU A 271 -0.45 23.96 1.60
N GLU A 272 0.30 24.09 2.69
CA GLU A 272 -0.25 23.93 4.04
C GLU A 272 -1.31 25.00 4.37
N HIS A 273 -1.13 26.24 3.85
CA HIS A 273 -2.06 27.34 4.08
C HIS A 273 -3.36 27.25 3.28
N THR A 274 -3.41 26.49 2.18
CA THR A 274 -4.63 26.33 1.38
C THR A 274 -5.62 25.34 2.00
N SER A 275 -5.16 24.43 2.84
CA SER A 275 -6.01 23.46 3.55
C SER A 275 -6.72 24.06 4.79
N GLU A 276 -6.24 25.19 5.31
CA GLU A 276 -6.88 25.90 6.43
C GLU A 276 -7.99 26.86 5.99
N LEU A 277 -8.15 27.09 4.67
CA LEU A 277 -9.11 28.05 4.12
C LEU A 277 -10.34 27.38 3.43
N GLN A 278 -10.50 26.10 3.57
CA GLN A 278 -11.70 25.35 3.17
C GLN A 278 -12.35 24.67 4.38
#